data_b88e79eb41f92f37084e87ccc30a7842
#
_entry.id   b88e79eb41f92f37084e87ccc30a7842
#
_cell.length_a   1.000
_cell.length_b   1.000
_cell.length_c   1.000
_cell.angle_alpha   90.00
_cell.angle_beta   90.00
_cell.angle_gamma   90.00
#
_symmetry.space_group_name_H-M   'P 1'
#
loop_
_entity.id
_entity.type
_entity.pdbx_description
1 polymer ?
#
loop_
_entity_poly.entity_id
_entity_poly.type
_entity_poly.pdbx_seq_one_letter_code
_entity_poly.pdbx_strand_id
1 'polypeptide(L)'
;MNRLYTPISTLAVLGLSAGLLTACGDSAPISLPTTPVPGTPAPTPIATPKVRFIAFGDAGRGNENQNAVGAAMAQLCKLKGCDFGIETGDNFYEVGVTSVTDTQWQTAFELPYKDLNIPIYPALGNHDNADTDVGEGANNAKGNFQVDYTTSPGSSGKWKMPARYHAFTAPLSAAATPLIEFFVLDSSPLAATLPNPAETEYNYLTYGPTQLQWFQTALMASKAKWTVAFSHHPYISNGEHGNAGNFDGAGMFPVGTTDGQPWKDLMDESACAMGLDFHIFGHDHDLEWLKPVASCNAKTEFILSGAGSDVRAFGDATLNPAYFQQDLAQGFFWFEVTATSFTGEMHVLKDLKLQVDAAGQPMPMFTRTVTK
;
A
#
# COMPACT_ATOMS: atom_id res chain seq x y z
N MET A 1 -46.86 23.73 28.64
CA MET A 1 -48.10 23.92 27.83
C MET A 1 -48.04 22.89 26.74
N ASN A 2 -48.77 21.87 26.98
CA ASN A 2 -49.84 21.23 26.20
C ASN A 2 -49.51 20.79 24.79
N ARG A 3 -49.44 19.46 24.68
CA ARG A 3 -50.34 18.52 23.95
C ARG A 3 -50.18 18.55 22.42
N LEU A 4 -50.17 17.46 21.63
CA LEU A 4 -51.15 16.33 21.60
C LEU A 4 -50.56 15.14 20.82
N TYR A 5 -50.92 13.98 21.26
CA TYR A 5 -50.93 12.66 20.61
C TYR A 5 -52.00 12.56 19.54
N THR A 6 -51.86 11.74 18.51
CA THR A 6 -52.94 10.87 17.99
C THR A 6 -52.42 9.74 17.06
N PRO A 7 -53.27 8.71 16.76
CA PRO A 7 -52.82 7.34 16.95
C PRO A 7 -52.93 6.43 15.69
N ILE A 8 -52.33 5.30 15.83
CA ILE A 8 -52.53 3.93 15.26
C ILE A 8 -53.79 3.71 14.39
N SER A 9 -53.58 3.10 13.22
CA SER A 9 -54.64 2.38 12.47
C SER A 9 -54.17 0.97 12.14
N THR A 10 -54.85 0.01 12.78
CA THR A 10 -54.81 -1.42 12.58
C THR A 10 -55.66 -1.79 11.34
N LEU A 11 -55.20 -2.66 10.47
CA LEU A 11 -56.01 -3.32 9.44
C LEU A 11 -55.96 -4.82 9.60
N ALA A 12 -57.16 -5.38 9.58
CA ALA A 12 -57.49 -6.76 9.90
C ALA A 12 -57.23 -7.76 8.74
N VAL A 13 -56.90 -8.96 9.15
CA VAL A 13 -56.77 -10.15 8.31
C VAL A 13 -58.17 -10.78 8.14
N LEU A 14 -58.59 -11.05 6.89
CA LEU A 14 -59.72 -11.93 6.57
C LEU A 14 -59.19 -13.25 6.04
N GLY A 15 -59.48 -14.31 6.76
CA GLY A 15 -59.25 -15.68 6.33
C GLY A 15 -60.42 -16.14 5.44
N LEU A 16 -60.10 -16.96 4.43
CA LEU A 16 -61.04 -17.79 3.68
C LEU A 16 -60.56 -19.23 3.70
N SER A 17 -61.37 -20.04 4.33
CA SER A 17 -61.30 -21.52 4.29
C SER A 17 -62.10 -22.04 3.08
N ALA A 18 -61.53 -22.96 2.33
CA ALA A 18 -62.27 -23.73 1.32
C ALA A 18 -61.88 -25.18 1.37
N GLY A 19 -62.87 -25.99 1.28
CA GLY A 19 -62.95 -27.37 1.69
C GLY A 19 -62.32 -28.42 0.75
N LEU A 20 -62.19 -29.59 1.33
CA LEU A 20 -61.82 -30.84 0.71
C LEU A 20 -62.90 -31.33 -0.25
N LEU A 21 -62.49 -31.80 -1.43
CA LEU A 21 -63.20 -32.77 -2.20
C LEU A 21 -62.25 -33.92 -2.58
N THR A 22 -62.48 -35.08 -2.05
CA THR A 22 -61.86 -36.36 -2.40
C THR A 22 -62.51 -36.93 -3.65
N ALA A 23 -61.69 -37.27 -4.64
CA ALA A 23 -62.11 -38.20 -5.71
C ALA A 23 -60.98 -39.19 -5.98
N CYS A 24 -61.18 -40.43 -5.65
CA CYS A 24 -60.38 -41.61 -6.06
C CYS A 24 -60.52 -41.84 -7.57
N GLY A 25 -59.40 -41.97 -8.24
CA GLY A 25 -59.33 -42.46 -9.60
C GLY A 25 -57.94 -43.02 -9.87
N ASP A 26 -57.80 -44.34 -9.84
CA ASP A 26 -56.63 -45.11 -10.25
C ASP A 26 -56.31 -44.83 -11.72
N SER A 27 -55.17 -44.20 -12.01
CA SER A 27 -54.58 -44.16 -13.35
C SER A 27 -53.10 -44.49 -13.25
N ALA A 28 -52.70 -45.56 -13.92
CA ALA A 28 -51.26 -45.92 -14.00
C ALA A 28 -50.38 -44.80 -14.59
N PRO A 29 -49.13 -44.66 -14.13
CA PRO A 29 -48.25 -43.64 -14.62
C PRO A 29 -47.81 -43.95 -16.05
N ILE A 30 -48.16 -43.09 -16.99
CA ILE A 30 -47.57 -43.05 -18.35
C ILE A 30 -46.18 -42.57 -18.22
N SER A 31 -45.16 -43.40 -18.40
CA SER A 31 -43.78 -43.01 -18.55
C SER A 31 -43.56 -42.42 -19.93
N LEU A 32 -43.41 -41.08 -19.99
CA LEU A 32 -42.92 -40.40 -21.16
C LEU A 32 -41.42 -40.68 -21.35
N PRO A 33 -40.95 -41.00 -22.56
CA PRO A 33 -39.50 -41.12 -22.79
C PRO A 33 -38.85 -39.76 -22.60
N THR A 34 -37.96 -39.64 -21.61
CA THR A 34 -37.09 -38.47 -21.42
C THR A 34 -36.03 -38.51 -22.49
N THR A 35 -36.22 -37.73 -23.55
CA THR A 35 -35.10 -37.36 -24.43
C THR A 35 -34.09 -36.56 -23.61
N PRO A 36 -32.78 -36.89 -23.66
CA PRO A 36 -31.77 -36.09 -22.98
C PRO A 36 -31.79 -34.69 -23.57
N VAL A 37 -32.10 -33.69 -22.74
CA VAL A 37 -31.86 -32.27 -23.09
C VAL A 37 -30.35 -32.12 -23.26
N PRO A 38 -29.85 -31.57 -24.39
CA PRO A 38 -28.44 -31.30 -24.54
C PRO A 38 -27.97 -30.50 -23.33
N GLY A 39 -26.96 -31.02 -22.63
CA GLY A 39 -26.50 -30.47 -21.36
C GLY A 39 -26.16 -28.99 -21.49
N THR A 40 -26.80 -28.17 -20.66
CA THR A 40 -26.37 -26.77 -20.46
C THR A 40 -24.87 -26.81 -20.11
N PRO A 41 -24.01 -26.08 -20.81
CA PRO A 41 -22.60 -26.05 -20.47
C PRO A 41 -22.47 -25.68 -18.97
N ALA A 42 -21.67 -26.45 -18.24
CA ALA A 42 -21.39 -26.11 -16.85
C ALA A 42 -20.91 -24.64 -16.80
N PRO A 43 -21.42 -23.83 -15.85
CA PRO A 43 -20.99 -22.46 -15.74
C PRO A 43 -19.46 -22.44 -15.63
N THR A 44 -18.81 -21.67 -16.51
CA THR A 44 -17.38 -21.46 -16.46
C THR A 44 -17.05 -20.97 -15.04
N PRO A 45 -16.08 -21.55 -14.34
CA PRO A 45 -15.71 -21.11 -13.01
C PRO A 45 -15.40 -19.62 -13.07
N ILE A 46 -16.12 -18.81 -12.32
CA ILE A 46 -15.81 -17.38 -12.18
C ILE A 46 -14.43 -17.33 -11.52
N ALA A 47 -13.44 -16.83 -12.26
CA ALA A 47 -12.11 -16.69 -11.72
C ALA A 47 -12.18 -15.84 -10.44
N THR A 48 -11.62 -16.33 -9.34
CA THR A 48 -11.56 -15.59 -8.08
C THR A 48 -10.82 -14.27 -8.34
N PRO A 49 -11.45 -13.13 -8.03
CA PRO A 49 -10.78 -11.83 -8.21
C PRO A 49 -9.45 -11.82 -7.46
N LYS A 50 -8.40 -11.35 -8.14
CA LYS A 50 -7.08 -11.18 -7.55
C LYS A 50 -6.48 -9.87 -8.00
N VAL A 51 -5.63 -9.31 -7.14
CA VAL A 51 -4.87 -8.09 -7.35
C VAL A 51 -3.40 -8.43 -7.25
N ARG A 52 -2.58 -7.88 -8.15
CA ARG A 52 -1.13 -8.03 -8.17
C ARG A 52 -0.47 -6.67 -8.23
N PHE A 53 0.50 -6.46 -7.38
CA PHE A 53 1.24 -5.20 -7.37
C PHE A 53 2.69 -5.39 -6.95
N ILE A 54 3.53 -4.41 -7.27
CA ILE A 54 4.91 -4.31 -6.79
C ILE A 54 5.01 -3.19 -5.76
N ALA A 55 5.94 -3.34 -4.79
CA ALA A 55 6.32 -2.30 -3.86
C ALA A 55 7.83 -2.11 -3.89
N PHE A 56 8.27 -0.86 -3.97
CA PHE A 56 9.66 -0.44 -3.99
C PHE A 56 9.75 0.99 -3.46
N GLY A 57 10.93 1.43 -3.06
CA GLY A 57 11.17 2.80 -2.59
C GLY A 57 12.64 3.12 -2.54
N ASP A 58 12.97 4.34 -2.12
CA ASP A 58 14.35 4.82 -2.01
C ASP A 58 15.12 4.68 -3.32
N ALA A 59 14.40 4.92 -4.41
CA ALA A 59 14.85 4.58 -5.74
C ALA A 59 15.39 5.77 -6.55
N GLY A 60 15.01 6.99 -6.20
CA GLY A 60 15.11 8.23 -7.00
C GLY A 60 16.49 8.74 -7.40
N ARG A 61 17.47 7.89 -7.63
CA ARG A 61 18.86 8.25 -7.96
C ARG A 61 19.14 8.52 -9.43
N GLY A 62 18.33 7.97 -10.34
CA GLY A 62 18.61 7.98 -11.78
C GLY A 62 19.87 7.20 -12.19
N ASN A 63 20.39 6.35 -11.31
CA ASN A 63 21.66 5.63 -11.49
C ASN A 63 21.45 4.22 -12.10
N GLU A 64 22.54 3.47 -12.27
CA GLU A 64 22.52 2.11 -12.82
C GLU A 64 21.70 1.16 -11.96
N ASN A 65 21.77 1.29 -10.63
CA ASN A 65 21.04 0.43 -9.69
C ASN A 65 19.53 0.60 -9.86
N GLN A 66 19.02 1.84 -9.86
CA GLN A 66 17.60 2.12 -10.11
C GLN A 66 17.15 1.59 -11.48
N ASN A 67 17.94 1.83 -12.52
CA ASN A 67 17.62 1.33 -13.86
C ASN A 67 17.54 -0.21 -13.89
N ALA A 68 18.41 -0.90 -13.17
CA ALA A 68 18.39 -2.36 -13.06
C ALA A 68 17.17 -2.88 -12.30
N VAL A 69 16.79 -2.22 -11.18
CA VAL A 69 15.56 -2.54 -10.44
C VAL A 69 14.34 -2.30 -11.31
N GLY A 70 14.26 -1.17 -12.04
CA GLY A 70 13.17 -0.88 -12.97
C GLY A 70 13.02 -1.94 -14.06
N ALA A 71 14.14 -2.37 -14.67
CA ALA A 71 14.15 -3.43 -15.68
C ALA A 71 13.72 -4.78 -15.10
N ALA A 72 14.17 -5.12 -13.89
CA ALA A 72 13.79 -6.35 -13.19
C ALA A 72 12.30 -6.38 -12.84
N MET A 73 11.74 -5.26 -12.35
CA MET A 73 10.30 -5.11 -12.11
C MET A 73 9.50 -5.28 -13.40
N ALA A 74 9.92 -4.66 -14.50
CA ALA A 74 9.26 -4.80 -15.79
C ALA A 74 9.28 -6.25 -16.30
N GLN A 75 10.42 -6.94 -16.15
CA GLN A 75 10.53 -8.36 -16.49
C GLN A 75 9.61 -9.22 -15.62
N LEU A 76 9.58 -9.00 -14.31
CA LEU A 76 8.71 -9.74 -13.40
C LEU A 76 7.23 -9.50 -13.71
N CYS A 77 6.82 -8.25 -13.89
CA CYS A 77 5.44 -7.90 -14.23
C CYS A 77 4.99 -8.53 -15.56
N LYS A 78 5.88 -8.65 -16.53
CA LYS A 78 5.61 -9.36 -17.79
C LYS A 78 5.36 -10.86 -17.58
N LEU A 79 6.05 -11.49 -16.64
CA LEU A 79 5.97 -12.94 -16.36
C LEU A 79 4.79 -13.27 -15.43
N LYS A 80 4.57 -12.48 -14.38
CA LYS A 80 3.60 -12.78 -13.32
C LYS A 80 2.34 -11.90 -13.37
N GLY A 81 2.41 -10.76 -14.07
CA GLY A 81 1.37 -9.73 -14.08
C GLY A 81 1.51 -8.76 -12.90
N CYS A 82 1.21 -7.48 -13.16
CA CYS A 82 1.09 -6.42 -12.16
C CYS A 82 -0.04 -5.49 -12.61
N ASP A 83 -0.91 -5.11 -11.68
CA ASP A 83 -2.01 -4.17 -11.94
C ASP A 83 -1.54 -2.72 -11.70
N PHE A 84 -0.62 -2.52 -10.74
CA PHE A 84 0.00 -1.23 -10.39
C PHE A 84 1.29 -1.45 -9.58
N GLY A 85 2.01 -0.35 -9.31
CA GLY A 85 3.10 -0.27 -8.35
C GLY A 85 2.77 0.72 -7.23
N ILE A 86 3.39 0.52 -6.07
CA ILE A 86 3.49 1.52 -5.00
C ILE A 86 4.95 1.86 -4.80
N GLU A 87 5.26 3.16 -4.62
CA GLU A 87 6.61 3.65 -4.34
C GLU A 87 6.62 4.29 -2.96
N THR A 88 7.50 3.82 -2.07
CA THR A 88 7.46 4.13 -0.64
C THR A 88 8.28 5.38 -0.28
N GLY A 89 8.37 6.33 -1.19
CA GLY A 89 9.03 7.62 -0.96
C GLY A 89 10.50 7.63 -1.35
N ASP A 90 11.11 8.79 -1.15
CA ASP A 90 12.42 9.15 -1.68
C ASP A 90 12.50 8.91 -3.18
N ASN A 91 11.51 9.52 -3.84
CA ASN A 91 11.29 9.41 -5.27
C ASN A 91 12.36 10.17 -6.07
N PHE A 92 13.07 11.10 -5.40
CA PHE A 92 14.14 11.94 -6.00
C PHE A 92 15.26 12.23 -5.00
N TYR A 93 16.48 11.88 -5.36
CA TYR A 93 17.71 12.17 -4.62
C TYR A 93 18.60 13.16 -5.36
N GLU A 94 19.48 13.97 -4.64
CA GLU A 94 19.55 14.05 -3.15
C GLU A 94 18.44 14.96 -2.59
N VAL A 95 17.80 15.75 -3.44
CA VAL A 95 16.75 16.71 -3.09
C VAL A 95 15.57 16.56 -4.03
N GLY A 96 14.39 16.83 -3.52
CA GLY A 96 13.14 16.75 -4.30
C GLY A 96 13.13 17.72 -5.48
N VAL A 97 12.26 17.42 -6.44
CA VAL A 97 12.06 18.23 -7.65
C VAL A 97 11.66 19.67 -7.31
N THR A 98 12.06 20.60 -8.17
CA THR A 98 11.80 22.04 -8.01
C THR A 98 10.67 22.57 -8.88
N SER A 99 10.12 21.72 -9.74
CA SER A 99 8.96 22.01 -10.60
C SER A 99 8.47 20.74 -11.28
N VAL A 100 7.30 20.82 -11.92
CA VAL A 100 6.77 19.76 -12.80
C VAL A 100 7.56 19.58 -14.10
N THR A 101 8.52 20.44 -14.37
CA THR A 101 9.43 20.37 -15.54
C THR A 101 10.88 20.12 -15.14
N ASP A 102 11.12 19.78 -13.89
CA ASP A 102 12.46 19.39 -13.41
C ASP A 102 12.97 18.19 -14.22
N THR A 103 14.27 18.22 -14.57
CA THR A 103 14.89 17.15 -15.34
C THR A 103 14.94 15.82 -14.61
N GLN A 104 14.87 15.82 -13.29
CA GLN A 104 14.81 14.62 -12.47
C GLN A 104 13.61 13.73 -12.80
N TRP A 105 12.49 14.32 -13.27
CA TRP A 105 11.35 13.53 -13.74
C TRP A 105 11.74 12.54 -14.83
N GLN A 106 12.63 12.96 -15.75
CA GLN A 106 13.09 12.07 -16.81
C GLN A 106 14.12 11.08 -16.30
N THR A 107 15.10 11.53 -15.52
CA THR A 107 16.26 10.71 -15.15
C THR A 107 15.95 9.72 -14.02
N ALA A 108 15.08 10.10 -13.06
CA ALA A 108 14.79 9.31 -11.87
C ALA A 108 13.40 8.64 -11.88
N PHE A 109 12.53 8.95 -12.85
CA PHE A 109 11.22 8.30 -12.92
C PHE A 109 10.89 7.78 -14.33
N GLU A 110 10.77 8.64 -15.33
CA GLU A 110 10.25 8.23 -16.65
C GLU A 110 11.16 7.22 -17.37
N LEU A 111 12.47 7.44 -17.35
CA LEU A 111 13.46 6.55 -17.99
C LEU A 111 13.67 5.23 -17.25
N PRO A 112 13.90 5.21 -15.92
CA PRO A 112 14.04 3.96 -15.19
C PRO A 112 12.83 3.03 -15.32
N TYR A 113 11.61 3.60 -15.35
CA TYR A 113 10.36 2.81 -15.39
C TYR A 113 9.68 2.81 -16.77
N LYS A 114 10.40 3.13 -17.86
CA LYS A 114 9.84 3.22 -19.22
C LYS A 114 9.15 1.94 -19.69
N ASP A 115 9.66 0.78 -19.26
CA ASP A 115 9.14 -0.53 -19.66
C ASP A 115 8.06 -1.08 -18.70
N LEU A 116 7.77 -0.37 -17.61
CA LEU A 116 6.63 -0.63 -16.74
C LEU A 116 5.38 0.07 -17.30
N ASN A 117 4.41 -0.70 -17.81
CA ASN A 117 3.16 -0.18 -18.36
C ASN A 117 2.00 -0.27 -17.35
N ILE A 118 2.24 0.17 -16.12
CA ILE A 118 1.29 0.17 -15.01
C ILE A 118 1.29 1.54 -14.33
N PRO A 119 0.19 1.95 -13.69
CA PRO A 119 0.22 3.12 -12.80
C PRO A 119 1.09 2.86 -11.59
N ILE A 120 1.77 3.90 -11.10
CA ILE A 120 2.59 3.89 -9.88
C ILE A 120 2.03 4.93 -8.93
N TYR A 121 1.72 4.50 -7.71
CA TYR A 121 1.21 5.34 -6.63
C TYR A 121 2.33 5.59 -5.62
N PRO A 122 2.94 6.78 -5.59
CA PRO A 122 4.03 7.09 -4.69
C PRO A 122 3.54 7.68 -3.37
N ALA A 123 4.33 7.51 -2.30
CA ALA A 123 4.34 8.34 -1.12
C ALA A 123 5.46 9.38 -1.22
N LEU A 124 5.46 10.40 -0.34
CA LEU A 124 6.56 11.34 -0.21
C LEU A 124 7.55 10.88 0.85
N GLY A 125 8.85 10.99 0.55
CA GLY A 125 9.94 10.80 1.49
C GLY A 125 10.56 12.11 1.97
N ASN A 126 11.55 12.01 2.87
CA ASN A 126 12.23 13.19 3.41
C ASN A 126 13.11 13.87 2.37
N HIS A 127 13.77 13.14 1.47
CA HIS A 127 14.52 13.73 0.36
C HIS A 127 13.63 14.46 -0.64
N ASP A 128 12.39 14.01 -0.86
CA ASP A 128 11.40 14.70 -1.70
C ASP A 128 11.05 16.09 -1.18
N ASN A 129 11.21 16.31 0.12
CA ASN A 129 10.90 17.53 0.86
C ASN A 129 12.16 18.23 1.38
N ALA A 130 13.34 17.88 0.88
CA ALA A 130 14.61 18.45 1.31
C ALA A 130 15.13 19.51 0.33
N ASP A 131 15.86 20.51 0.87
CA ASP A 131 16.61 21.52 0.10
C ASP A 131 18.10 21.22 0.07
N THR A 132 18.58 20.32 0.91
CA THR A 132 19.99 19.90 0.99
C THR A 132 20.10 18.38 0.82
N ASP A 133 21.32 17.93 0.56
CA ASP A 133 21.67 16.54 0.31
C ASP A 133 21.64 15.62 1.56
N VAL A 134 21.36 16.18 2.73
CA VAL A 134 21.19 15.40 3.96
C VAL A 134 19.76 14.85 4.15
N GLY A 135 18.83 15.18 3.24
CA GLY A 135 17.47 14.66 3.30
C GLY A 135 16.70 15.09 4.55
N GLU A 136 16.84 16.37 4.93
CA GLU A 136 16.29 16.88 6.19
C GLU A 136 14.77 17.05 6.24
N GLY A 137 14.09 17.02 5.08
CA GLY A 137 12.62 17.22 5.02
C GLY A 137 12.17 18.62 5.44
N ALA A 138 13.04 19.63 5.38
CA ALA A 138 12.76 20.96 5.91
C ALA A 138 11.94 21.86 4.97
N ASN A 139 11.65 21.44 3.76
CA ASN A 139 10.82 22.15 2.79
C ASN A 139 9.69 21.27 2.26
N ASN A 140 8.72 20.99 3.12
CA ASN A 140 7.61 20.10 2.77
C ASN A 140 6.78 20.60 1.58
N ALA A 141 6.77 21.92 1.30
CA ALA A 141 6.07 22.48 0.15
C ALA A 141 6.57 21.92 -1.20
N LYS A 142 7.82 21.44 -1.29
CA LYS A 142 8.37 20.81 -2.51
C LYS A 142 7.58 19.58 -2.94
N GLY A 143 7.07 18.80 -2.01
CA GLY A 143 6.23 17.63 -2.32
C GLY A 143 4.99 17.96 -3.16
N ASN A 144 4.54 19.23 -3.18
CA ASN A 144 3.41 19.64 -4.00
C ASN A 144 3.72 19.56 -5.51
N PHE A 145 4.98 19.73 -5.93
CA PHE A 145 5.37 19.53 -7.33
C PHE A 145 5.14 18.08 -7.79
N GLN A 146 5.23 17.13 -6.86
CA GLN A 146 4.96 15.72 -7.16
C GLN A 146 3.47 15.44 -7.29
N VAL A 147 2.64 16.09 -6.48
CA VAL A 147 1.18 16.09 -6.65
C VAL A 147 0.80 16.69 -8.01
N ASP A 148 1.33 17.86 -8.34
CA ASP A 148 1.04 18.58 -9.58
C ASP A 148 1.50 17.80 -10.84
N TYR A 149 2.56 17.01 -10.74
CA TYR A 149 3.05 16.20 -11.86
C TYR A 149 2.05 15.16 -12.33
N THR A 150 1.15 14.69 -11.48
CA THR A 150 0.07 13.73 -11.84
C THR A 150 -0.74 14.19 -13.07
N THR A 151 -0.96 15.49 -13.21
CA THR A 151 -1.73 16.09 -14.31
C THR A 151 -0.88 16.90 -15.28
N SER A 152 0.43 16.91 -15.10
CA SER A 152 1.38 17.64 -15.94
C SER A 152 1.38 17.08 -17.36
N PRO A 153 1.43 17.94 -18.41
CA PRO A 153 1.60 17.50 -19.79
C PRO A 153 2.90 16.72 -20.07
N GLY A 154 3.90 16.86 -19.20
CA GLY A 154 5.18 16.13 -19.28
C GLY A 154 5.13 14.72 -18.70
N SER A 155 4.08 14.37 -17.95
CA SER A 155 3.89 13.06 -17.35
C SER A 155 3.48 12.02 -18.38
N SER A 156 4.08 10.83 -18.33
CA SER A 156 3.62 9.65 -19.10
C SER A 156 2.23 9.14 -18.67
N GLY A 157 1.71 9.65 -17.56
CA GLY A 157 0.48 9.21 -16.95
C GLY A 157 0.64 7.99 -16.02
N LYS A 158 1.88 7.50 -15.81
CA LYS A 158 2.16 6.43 -14.83
C LYS A 158 2.09 6.95 -13.40
N TRP A 159 2.60 8.16 -13.14
CA TRP A 159 2.60 8.80 -11.82
C TRP A 159 1.19 9.11 -11.35
N LYS A 160 0.80 8.62 -10.17
CA LYS A 160 -0.54 8.76 -9.57
C LYS A 160 -0.47 9.24 -8.13
N MET A 161 -0.31 10.54 -7.95
CA MET A 161 -0.33 11.21 -6.64
C MET A 161 -1.39 12.32 -6.63
N PRO A 162 -2.67 12.00 -6.43
CA PRO A 162 -3.75 13.01 -6.46
C PRO A 162 -3.70 13.98 -5.28
N ALA A 163 -3.05 13.59 -4.19
CA ALA A 163 -2.81 14.40 -2.99
C ALA A 163 -1.62 13.80 -2.23
N ARG A 164 -1.07 14.53 -1.27
CA ARG A 164 0.07 14.10 -0.44
C ARG A 164 -0.27 12.88 0.42
N TYR A 165 -1.53 12.82 0.92
CA TYR A 165 -2.11 11.63 1.50
C TYR A 165 -3.50 11.38 0.89
N HIS A 166 -3.80 10.15 0.58
CA HIS A 166 -5.04 9.77 -0.08
C HIS A 166 -5.30 8.27 0.07
N ALA A 167 -6.48 7.82 -0.37
CA ALA A 167 -6.81 6.40 -0.41
C ALA A 167 -7.25 5.99 -1.82
N PHE A 168 -6.99 4.74 -2.17
CA PHE A 168 -7.51 4.12 -3.38
C PHE A 168 -7.79 2.64 -3.15
N THR A 169 -8.66 2.06 -3.96
CA THR A 169 -9.06 0.65 -3.84
C THR A 169 -8.57 -0.18 -5.02
N ALA A 170 -8.32 -1.46 -4.77
CA ALA A 170 -8.01 -2.42 -5.82
C ALA A 170 -8.98 -3.63 -5.76
N PRO A 171 -9.40 -4.21 -6.90
CA PRO A 171 -9.03 -3.80 -8.28
C PRO A 171 -9.36 -2.34 -8.60
N LEU A 172 -8.56 -1.71 -9.47
CA LEU A 172 -8.69 -0.28 -9.81
C LEU A 172 -10.00 0.07 -10.56
N SER A 173 -10.86 -0.89 -10.83
CA SER A 173 -12.16 -0.71 -11.48
C SER A 173 -13.27 -0.52 -10.45
N ALA A 174 -14.12 0.49 -10.62
CA ALA A 174 -15.16 0.93 -9.67
C ALA A 174 -16.32 -0.06 -9.41
N ALA A 175 -16.27 -1.30 -9.89
CA ALA A 175 -17.47 -2.13 -10.04
C ALA A 175 -17.69 -3.21 -8.97
N ALA A 176 -16.83 -3.38 -7.97
CA ALA A 176 -16.96 -4.47 -7.01
C ALA A 176 -16.60 -4.04 -5.58
N THR A 177 -17.01 -4.83 -4.58
CA THR A 177 -16.47 -4.72 -3.23
C THR A 177 -14.94 -4.75 -3.30
N PRO A 178 -14.24 -3.74 -2.79
CA PRO A 178 -12.79 -3.68 -2.88
C PRO A 178 -12.14 -4.89 -2.23
N LEU A 179 -11.13 -5.44 -2.92
CA LEU A 179 -10.32 -6.51 -2.35
C LEU A 179 -9.32 -5.92 -1.38
N ILE A 180 -8.70 -4.81 -1.76
CA ILE A 180 -7.74 -4.06 -0.93
C ILE A 180 -8.14 -2.59 -0.95
N GLU A 181 -7.98 -1.92 0.18
CA GLU A 181 -7.94 -0.47 0.26
C GLU A 181 -6.55 -0.03 0.74
N PHE A 182 -5.94 0.85 -0.04
CA PHE A 182 -4.64 1.43 0.23
C PHE A 182 -4.81 2.84 0.80
N PHE A 183 -4.04 3.14 1.84
CA PHE A 183 -3.92 4.45 2.47
C PHE A 183 -2.50 4.93 2.29
N VAL A 184 -2.31 5.93 1.44
CA VAL A 184 -1.03 6.61 1.25
C VAL A 184 -0.89 7.67 2.33
N LEU A 185 0.19 7.65 3.08
CA LEU A 185 0.44 8.56 4.19
C LEU A 185 1.68 9.41 3.92
N ASP A 186 1.60 10.69 4.24
CA ASP A 186 2.72 11.62 4.19
C ASP A 186 3.37 11.69 5.57
N SER A 187 4.42 10.91 5.76
CA SER A 187 5.12 10.79 7.04
C SER A 187 6.18 11.89 7.24
N SER A 188 6.66 12.53 6.19
CA SER A 188 7.77 13.50 6.26
C SER A 188 7.56 14.64 7.26
N PRO A 189 6.40 15.32 7.28
CA PRO A 189 6.17 16.39 8.25
C PRO A 189 6.13 15.95 9.72
N LEU A 190 6.03 14.64 9.98
CA LEU A 190 5.92 14.05 11.31
C LEU A 190 7.19 13.33 11.77
N ALA A 191 8.06 12.99 10.83
CA ALA A 191 9.19 12.08 11.09
C ALA A 191 10.54 12.64 10.64
N ALA A 192 10.56 13.60 9.69
CA ALA A 192 11.80 14.15 9.15
C ALA A 192 12.60 14.92 10.23
N THR A 193 13.92 14.91 10.07
CA THR A 193 14.89 15.29 11.09
C THR A 193 14.87 16.77 11.46
N LEU A 194 14.57 17.68 10.52
CA LEU A 194 14.61 19.12 10.72
C LEU A 194 13.26 19.78 10.42
N PRO A 195 12.41 20.01 11.44
CA PRO A 195 11.20 20.78 11.22
C PRO A 195 11.54 22.22 10.85
N ASN A 196 10.93 22.72 9.78
CA ASN A 196 11.03 24.13 9.42
C ASN A 196 10.02 24.96 10.25
N PRO A 197 10.47 25.76 11.23
CA PRO A 197 9.55 26.52 12.07
C PRO A 197 8.82 27.65 11.33
N ALA A 198 9.30 28.04 10.13
CA ALA A 198 8.61 29.01 9.28
C ALA A 198 7.50 28.38 8.43
N GLU A 199 7.46 27.07 8.33
CA GLU A 199 6.47 26.34 7.58
C GLU A 199 5.21 26.14 8.41
N THR A 200 4.11 26.80 8.02
CA THR A 200 2.86 26.79 8.79
C THR A 200 1.89 25.70 8.33
N GLU A 201 1.90 25.36 7.03
CA GLU A 201 0.94 24.42 6.43
C GLU A 201 1.27 22.97 6.80
N TYR A 202 2.56 22.61 6.77
CA TYR A 202 3.02 21.23 7.01
C TYR A 202 3.64 21.06 8.41
N ASN A 203 3.33 21.95 9.33
CA ASN A 203 3.76 21.83 10.71
C ASN A 203 3.09 20.61 11.37
N TYR A 204 3.86 19.76 12.02
CA TYR A 204 3.36 18.51 12.63
C TYR A 204 2.23 18.74 13.64
N LEU A 205 2.16 19.92 14.30
CA LEU A 205 1.09 20.26 15.25
C LEU A 205 -0.29 20.49 14.60
N THR A 206 -0.31 20.82 13.32
CA THR A 206 -1.55 21.08 12.57
C THR A 206 -1.80 20.04 11.49
N TYR A 207 -0.78 19.68 10.74
CA TYR A 207 -0.85 18.72 9.64
C TYR A 207 -1.08 17.30 10.15
N GLY A 208 -0.33 16.87 11.18
CA GLY A 208 -0.44 15.55 11.77
C GLY A 208 -1.84 15.21 12.26
N PRO A 209 -2.47 16.04 13.13
CA PRO A 209 -3.85 15.82 13.57
C PRO A 209 -4.88 15.76 12.46
N THR A 210 -4.70 16.57 11.40
CA THR A 210 -5.60 16.56 10.23
C THR A 210 -5.48 15.25 9.45
N GLN A 211 -4.25 14.78 9.20
CA GLN A 211 -4.00 13.50 8.54
C GLN A 211 -4.49 12.32 9.40
N LEU A 212 -4.23 12.35 10.71
CA LEU A 212 -4.72 11.34 11.67
C LEU A 212 -6.24 11.19 11.61
N GLN A 213 -6.98 12.30 11.72
CA GLN A 213 -8.44 12.29 11.66
C GLN A 213 -8.95 11.73 10.33
N TRP A 214 -8.33 12.14 9.23
CA TRP A 214 -8.65 11.61 7.90
C TRP A 214 -8.40 10.11 7.83
N PHE A 215 -7.23 9.65 8.26
CA PHE A 215 -6.85 8.23 8.18
C PHE A 215 -7.75 7.35 9.04
N GLN A 216 -8.04 7.75 10.29
CA GLN A 216 -8.99 7.05 11.16
C GLN A 216 -10.37 6.95 10.52
N THR A 217 -10.87 8.06 9.96
CA THR A 217 -12.20 8.10 9.29
C THR A 217 -12.23 7.18 8.08
N ALA A 218 -11.19 7.21 7.23
CA ALA A 218 -11.10 6.40 6.03
C ALA A 218 -10.97 4.90 6.38
N LEU A 219 -10.12 4.56 7.36
CA LEU A 219 -9.91 3.17 7.78
C LEU A 219 -11.19 2.58 8.42
N MET A 220 -11.92 3.35 9.24
CA MET A 220 -13.23 2.92 9.78
C MET A 220 -14.28 2.70 8.70
N ALA A 221 -14.27 3.51 7.65
CA ALA A 221 -15.22 3.42 6.55
C ALA A 221 -14.93 2.28 5.57
N SER A 222 -13.73 1.72 5.60
CA SER A 222 -13.26 0.68 4.69
C SER A 222 -14.20 -0.53 4.68
N LYS A 223 -14.45 -1.04 3.47
CA LYS A 223 -15.19 -2.29 3.23
C LYS A 223 -14.32 -3.33 2.53
N ALA A 224 -13.04 -3.04 2.37
CA ALA A 224 -12.09 -3.94 1.74
C ALA A 224 -11.86 -5.20 2.59
N LYS A 225 -11.42 -6.27 1.93
CA LYS A 225 -10.99 -7.50 2.62
C LYS A 225 -9.66 -7.31 3.33
N TRP A 226 -8.79 -6.47 2.73
CA TRP A 226 -7.46 -6.16 3.23
C TRP A 226 -7.28 -4.64 3.29
N THR A 227 -6.62 -4.17 4.33
CA THR A 227 -6.25 -2.78 4.51
C THR A 227 -4.73 -2.66 4.54
N VAL A 228 -4.20 -1.80 3.70
CA VAL A 228 -2.76 -1.56 3.55
C VAL A 228 -2.49 -0.07 3.66
N ALA A 229 -1.70 0.36 4.63
CA ALA A 229 -1.11 1.69 4.58
C ALA A 229 0.30 1.61 3.98
N PHE A 230 0.71 2.64 3.26
CA PHE A 230 2.11 2.81 2.92
C PHE A 230 2.55 4.26 3.06
N SER A 231 3.80 4.41 3.43
CA SER A 231 4.45 5.70 3.73
C SER A 231 5.93 5.57 3.46
N HIS A 232 6.68 6.61 3.71
CA HIS A 232 8.15 6.54 3.64
C HIS A 232 8.74 6.03 4.96
N HIS A 233 8.53 6.74 6.06
CA HIS A 233 9.16 6.39 7.33
C HIS A 233 8.57 5.12 7.95
N PRO A 234 9.42 4.25 8.54
CA PRO A 234 8.99 3.03 9.22
C PRO A 234 8.24 3.33 10.53
N TYR A 235 7.43 2.37 10.99
CA TYR A 235 7.03 2.27 12.40
C TYR A 235 8.08 1.51 13.21
N ILE A 236 8.57 0.41 12.65
CA ILE A 236 9.71 -0.39 13.15
C ILE A 236 10.61 -0.77 11.97
N SER A 237 11.92 -0.80 12.19
CA SER A 237 12.94 -1.21 11.20
C SER A 237 14.18 -1.76 11.92
N ASN A 238 14.88 -2.66 11.25
CA ASN A 238 16.21 -3.13 11.62
C ASN A 238 17.32 -2.37 10.87
N GLY A 239 16.92 -1.48 9.96
CA GLY A 239 17.84 -0.66 9.19
C GLY A 239 18.55 0.42 10.01
N GLU A 240 19.26 1.31 9.32
CA GLU A 240 20.16 2.28 9.93
C GLU A 240 19.44 3.29 10.82
N HIS A 241 18.21 3.70 10.42
CA HIS A 241 17.44 4.73 11.13
C HIS A 241 16.59 4.15 12.28
N GLY A 242 16.22 2.87 12.24
CA GLY A 242 15.57 2.16 13.33
C GLY A 242 14.08 2.47 13.50
N ASN A 243 13.60 2.46 14.75
CA ASN A 243 12.18 2.56 15.08
C ASN A 243 11.70 4.01 15.26
N ALA A 244 10.47 4.28 14.84
CA ALA A 244 9.78 5.54 15.11
C ALA A 244 9.75 5.86 16.64
N GLY A 245 10.00 7.13 16.97
CA GLY A 245 10.18 7.60 18.35
C GLY A 245 11.62 7.42 18.85
N ASN A 246 12.51 6.89 18.02
CA ASN A 246 13.94 6.75 18.32
C ASN A 246 14.80 6.68 17.04
N PHE A 247 14.38 7.34 15.97
CA PHE A 247 15.19 7.40 14.75
C PHE A 247 16.59 7.93 15.06
N ASP A 248 17.61 7.33 14.45
CA ASP A 248 19.03 7.68 14.59
C ASP A 248 19.58 7.62 16.03
N GLY A 249 18.92 6.91 16.92
CA GLY A 249 19.27 6.86 18.35
C GLY A 249 18.91 8.14 19.09
N ALA A 250 17.89 8.11 19.90
CA ALA A 250 17.40 9.26 20.66
C ALA A 250 18.52 10.01 21.40
N GLY A 251 18.72 11.27 21.08
CA GLY A 251 19.69 12.15 21.72
C GLY A 251 20.82 12.68 20.80
N MET A 252 20.87 12.28 19.55
CA MET A 252 21.88 12.80 18.61
C MET A 252 21.53 14.21 18.12
N PHE A 253 20.27 14.62 18.19
CA PHE A 253 19.77 15.91 17.72
C PHE A 253 19.35 16.85 18.87
N PRO A 254 19.38 18.19 18.70
CA PRO A 254 18.96 19.16 19.71
C PRO A 254 17.49 18.96 20.11
N VAL A 255 17.13 19.35 21.32
CA VAL A 255 15.75 19.39 21.81
C VAL A 255 14.84 20.10 20.81
N GLY A 256 13.84 19.41 20.31
CA GLY A 256 12.87 19.93 19.31
C GLY A 256 13.02 19.34 17.91
N THR A 257 14.00 18.46 17.66
CA THR A 257 14.03 17.63 16.46
C THR A 257 13.10 16.46 16.62
N THR A 258 12.44 16.06 15.54
CA THR A 258 11.54 14.91 15.59
C THR A 258 12.36 13.63 15.42
N ASP A 259 12.42 12.82 16.45
CA ASP A 259 12.93 11.45 16.43
C ASP A 259 11.90 10.47 15.83
N GLY A 260 10.92 10.99 15.10
CA GLY A 260 9.78 10.25 14.58
C GLY A 260 8.65 10.02 15.61
N GLN A 261 8.68 10.67 16.78
CA GLN A 261 7.62 10.49 17.77
C GLN A 261 6.23 10.90 17.28
N PRO A 262 6.03 12.06 16.60
CA PRO A 262 4.71 12.40 16.05
C PRO A 262 4.21 11.41 14.99
N TRP A 263 5.12 10.80 14.23
CA TRP A 263 4.78 9.72 13.29
C TRP A 263 4.35 8.47 14.05
N LYS A 264 5.11 8.08 15.06
CA LYS A 264 4.75 6.94 15.92
C LYS A 264 3.38 7.13 16.55
N ASP A 265 3.10 8.30 17.12
CA ASP A 265 1.83 8.61 17.76
C ASP A 265 0.66 8.50 16.76
N LEU A 266 0.82 9.01 15.52
CA LEU A 266 -0.18 8.84 14.47
C LEU A 266 -0.46 7.36 14.18
N MET A 267 0.58 6.55 14.05
CA MET A 267 0.43 5.12 13.78
C MET A 267 -0.20 4.37 14.96
N ASP A 268 0.20 4.70 16.18
CA ASP A 268 -0.38 4.10 17.40
C ASP A 268 -1.88 4.39 17.52
N GLU A 269 -2.29 5.64 17.29
CA GLU A 269 -3.68 6.09 17.43
C GLU A 269 -4.58 5.68 16.25
N SER A 270 -4.01 5.25 15.13
CA SER A 270 -4.76 4.84 13.94
C SER A 270 -4.51 3.38 13.56
N ALA A 271 -3.47 3.09 12.82
CA ALA A 271 -3.18 1.76 12.27
C ALA A 271 -3.15 0.68 13.35
N CYS A 272 -2.44 0.94 14.46
CA CYS A 272 -2.29 0.00 15.55
C CYS A 272 -3.59 -0.15 16.36
N ALA A 273 -4.26 0.96 16.71
CA ALA A 273 -5.49 0.92 17.48
C ALA A 273 -6.66 0.30 16.71
N MET A 274 -6.69 0.48 15.38
CA MET A 274 -7.82 0.08 14.55
C MET A 274 -7.60 -1.22 13.78
N GLY A 275 -6.41 -1.80 13.84
CA GLY A 275 -6.12 -3.13 13.29
C GLY A 275 -5.89 -3.15 11.79
N LEU A 276 -5.05 -2.24 11.28
CA LEU A 276 -4.52 -2.30 9.91
C LEU A 276 -3.86 -3.67 9.64
N ASP A 277 -4.04 -4.22 8.44
CA ASP A 277 -3.43 -5.52 8.12
C ASP A 277 -1.94 -5.40 7.80
N PHE A 278 -1.55 -4.42 6.95
CA PHE A 278 -0.17 -4.23 6.49
C PHE A 278 0.24 -2.76 6.52
N HIS A 279 1.47 -2.51 6.95
CA HIS A 279 2.18 -1.26 6.71
C HIS A 279 3.41 -1.55 5.85
N ILE A 280 3.50 -0.91 4.67
CA ILE A 280 4.62 -1.03 3.72
C ILE A 280 5.35 0.31 3.68
N PHE A 281 6.68 0.32 3.78
CA PHE A 281 7.46 1.55 3.92
C PHE A 281 8.87 1.41 3.32
N GLY A 282 9.64 2.50 3.31
CA GLY A 282 11.02 2.61 2.87
C GLY A 282 11.91 3.23 3.93
N HIS A 283 12.69 4.26 3.55
CA HIS A 283 13.59 5.06 4.37
C HIS A 283 14.91 4.36 4.73
N ASP A 284 14.85 3.17 5.29
CA ASP A 284 16.01 2.30 5.41
C ASP A 284 16.25 1.57 4.08
N HIS A 285 17.52 1.56 3.64
CA HIS A 285 17.87 1.09 2.30
C HIS A 285 18.13 -0.41 2.26
N ASP A 286 17.13 -1.19 2.68
CA ASP A 286 17.16 -2.64 2.74
C ASP A 286 15.78 -3.26 2.45
N LEU A 287 15.61 -4.56 2.71
CA LEU A 287 14.37 -5.29 2.49
C LEU A 287 14.04 -6.11 3.73
N GLU A 288 12.87 -5.87 4.33
CA GLU A 288 12.47 -6.58 5.53
C GLU A 288 11.01 -7.05 5.43
N TRP A 289 10.72 -8.22 5.99
CA TRP A 289 9.38 -8.60 6.41
C TRP A 289 9.42 -8.89 7.90
N LEU A 290 9.04 -7.88 8.68
CA LEU A 290 9.06 -7.92 10.14
C LEU A 290 7.80 -8.55 10.69
N LYS A 291 7.93 -9.13 11.89
CA LYS A 291 6.80 -9.74 12.57
C LYS A 291 5.93 -8.69 13.25
N PRO A 292 4.62 -8.96 13.39
CA PRO A 292 3.75 -8.16 14.22
C PRO A 292 4.30 -7.97 15.65
N VAL A 293 4.23 -6.75 16.15
CA VAL A 293 4.71 -6.38 17.48
C VAL A 293 3.56 -6.03 18.43
N ALA A 294 3.74 -6.30 19.71
CA ALA A 294 2.71 -6.06 20.73
C ALA A 294 2.35 -4.56 20.85
N SER A 295 3.29 -3.66 20.59
CA SER A 295 3.07 -2.21 20.55
C SER A 295 2.11 -1.77 19.45
N CYS A 296 1.93 -2.60 18.41
CA CYS A 296 0.97 -2.36 17.34
C CYS A 296 0.03 -3.57 17.19
N ASN A 297 -0.88 -3.77 18.13
CA ASN A 297 -1.95 -4.78 18.18
C ASN A 297 -1.54 -6.25 17.97
N ALA A 298 -0.28 -6.57 17.76
CA ALA A 298 0.28 -7.89 17.46
C ALA A 298 -0.34 -8.58 16.21
N LYS A 299 -0.83 -7.82 15.23
CA LYS A 299 -1.46 -8.33 14.00
C LYS A 299 -0.96 -7.66 12.73
N THR A 300 -0.68 -6.35 12.78
CA THR A 300 -0.17 -5.61 11.62
C THR A 300 1.16 -6.19 11.17
N GLU A 301 1.25 -6.60 9.91
CA GLU A 301 2.49 -7.03 9.27
C GLU A 301 3.24 -5.78 8.77
N PHE A 302 4.56 -5.76 8.93
CA PHE A 302 5.42 -4.65 8.56
C PHE A 302 6.38 -5.07 7.46
N ILE A 303 6.41 -4.32 6.35
CA ILE A 303 7.23 -4.67 5.19
C ILE A 303 8.01 -3.43 4.78
N LEU A 304 9.33 -3.53 4.83
CA LEU A 304 10.25 -2.52 4.34
C LEU A 304 10.73 -2.89 2.94
N SER A 305 10.59 -1.96 2.01
CA SER A 305 10.99 -2.10 0.61
C SER A 305 11.74 -0.84 0.15
N GLY A 306 12.92 -0.61 0.74
CA GLY A 306 13.76 0.58 0.53
C GLY A 306 15.03 0.32 -0.30
N ALA A 307 15.14 -0.81 -1.00
CA ALA A 307 16.33 -1.20 -1.76
C ALA A 307 16.20 -0.94 -3.27
N GLY A 308 15.48 0.13 -3.66
CA GLY A 308 15.18 0.45 -5.06
C GLY A 308 16.37 0.99 -5.86
N SER A 309 17.42 1.48 -5.18
CA SER A 309 18.68 1.92 -5.82
C SER A 309 19.89 1.66 -4.95
N ASP A 310 20.29 2.62 -4.11
CA ASP A 310 21.39 2.44 -3.18
C ASP A 310 20.93 1.57 -2.00
N VAL A 311 21.88 0.83 -1.41
CA VAL A 311 21.60 -0.12 -0.32
C VAL A 311 22.58 0.09 0.82
N ARG A 312 22.13 -0.18 2.06
CA ARG A 312 22.92 -0.02 3.28
C ARG A 312 22.87 -1.30 4.11
N ALA A 313 23.81 -1.44 5.03
CA ALA A 313 23.78 -2.50 6.03
C ALA A 313 22.71 -2.19 7.10
N PHE A 314 22.19 -3.23 7.74
CA PHE A 314 21.34 -3.05 8.92
C PHE A 314 22.07 -2.25 10.00
N GLY A 315 21.32 -1.40 10.71
CA GLY A 315 21.77 -0.75 11.93
C GLY A 315 21.89 -1.75 13.08
N ASP A 316 20.81 -2.48 13.34
CA ASP A 316 20.78 -3.62 14.26
C ASP A 316 19.80 -4.68 13.72
N ALA A 317 20.35 -5.69 13.06
CA ALA A 317 19.57 -6.81 12.49
C ALA A 317 18.73 -7.61 13.49
N THR A 318 18.83 -7.32 14.80
CA THR A 318 18.13 -8.01 15.90
C THR A 318 17.16 -7.12 16.67
N LEU A 319 17.07 -5.83 16.30
CA LEU A 319 16.23 -4.84 17.01
C LEU A 319 14.76 -5.27 17.02
N ASN A 320 14.26 -5.74 15.87
CA ASN A 320 12.90 -6.23 15.71
C ASN A 320 12.89 -7.66 15.19
N PRO A 321 11.95 -8.51 15.61
CA PRO A 321 11.84 -9.86 15.07
C PRO A 321 11.39 -9.83 13.60
N ALA A 322 12.15 -10.48 12.72
CA ALA A 322 11.84 -10.62 11.30
C ALA A 322 11.38 -12.04 10.93
N TYR A 323 10.57 -12.16 9.88
CA TYR A 323 10.40 -13.43 9.16
C TYR A 323 11.55 -13.65 8.19
N PHE A 324 11.95 -12.58 7.53
CA PHE A 324 13.10 -12.54 6.65
C PHE A 324 13.56 -11.09 6.44
N GLN A 325 14.85 -10.90 6.22
CA GLN A 325 15.44 -9.59 5.93
C GLN A 325 16.71 -9.75 5.07
N GLN A 326 17.01 -8.73 4.27
CA GLN A 326 18.17 -8.69 3.36
C GLN A 326 18.66 -7.25 3.22
N ASP A 327 19.91 -7.03 3.54
CA ASP A 327 20.64 -5.78 3.31
C ASP A 327 21.64 -5.89 2.13
N LEU A 328 22.28 -4.78 1.78
CA LEU A 328 23.38 -4.71 0.80
C LEU A 328 23.07 -5.32 -0.58
N ALA A 329 21.80 -5.43 -0.94
CA ALA A 329 21.35 -5.94 -2.22
C ALA A 329 20.09 -5.25 -2.71
N GLN A 330 20.10 -4.79 -3.97
CA GLN A 330 18.94 -4.17 -4.60
C GLN A 330 17.80 -5.17 -4.72
N GLY A 331 16.57 -4.66 -4.58
CA GLY A 331 15.39 -5.52 -4.68
C GLY A 331 14.08 -4.79 -4.50
N PHE A 332 13.02 -5.57 -4.49
CA PHE A 332 11.66 -5.08 -4.36
C PHE A 332 10.72 -6.23 -3.96
N PHE A 333 9.48 -5.90 -3.59
CA PHE A 333 8.45 -6.90 -3.34
C PHE A 333 7.44 -6.98 -4.49
N TRP A 334 6.92 -8.17 -4.73
CA TRP A 334 5.75 -8.44 -5.55
C TRP A 334 4.69 -9.15 -4.72
N PHE A 335 3.41 -8.79 -4.95
CA PHE A 335 2.29 -9.31 -4.19
C PHE A 335 1.20 -9.88 -5.10
N GLU A 336 0.58 -10.97 -4.66
CA GLU A 336 -0.70 -11.47 -5.19
C GLU A 336 -1.70 -11.59 -4.04
N VAL A 337 -2.84 -10.94 -4.18
CA VAL A 337 -3.86 -10.84 -3.13
C VAL A 337 -5.19 -11.36 -3.66
N THR A 338 -5.82 -12.21 -2.85
CA THR A 338 -7.17 -12.75 -3.04
C THR A 338 -8.07 -12.36 -1.86
N ALA A 339 -9.32 -12.78 -1.86
CA ALA A 339 -10.21 -12.51 -0.73
C ALA A 339 -9.76 -13.18 0.58
N THR A 340 -8.94 -14.24 0.51
CA THR A 340 -8.54 -15.06 1.66
C THR A 340 -7.03 -15.17 1.87
N SER A 341 -6.23 -14.63 0.96
CA SER A 341 -4.77 -14.72 1.04
C SER A 341 -4.09 -13.44 0.55
N PHE A 342 -3.02 -13.06 1.22
CA PHE A 342 -2.09 -12.00 0.86
C PHE A 342 -0.70 -12.62 0.79
N THR A 343 -0.23 -12.89 -0.43
CA THR A 343 1.09 -13.49 -0.68
C THR A 343 2.06 -12.44 -1.16
N GLY A 344 3.20 -12.32 -0.52
CA GLY A 344 4.30 -11.46 -0.94
C GLY A 344 5.56 -12.25 -1.24
N GLU A 345 6.28 -11.81 -2.22
CA GLU A 345 7.58 -12.35 -2.66
C GLU A 345 8.63 -11.25 -2.63
N MET A 346 9.74 -11.49 -1.93
CA MET A 346 10.91 -10.62 -1.96
C MET A 346 11.82 -11.06 -3.11
N HIS A 347 12.05 -10.16 -4.07
CA HIS A 347 12.95 -10.36 -5.20
C HIS A 347 14.21 -9.54 -5.02
N VAL A 348 15.33 -10.21 -4.83
CA VAL A 348 16.66 -9.62 -4.71
C VAL A 348 17.41 -9.79 -6.03
N LEU A 349 18.05 -8.72 -6.51
CA LEU A 349 18.85 -8.75 -7.71
C LEU A 349 20.22 -9.38 -7.41
N LYS A 350 20.71 -10.16 -8.35
CA LYS A 350 22.10 -10.62 -8.36
C LYS A 350 22.76 -10.13 -9.63
N ASP A 351 23.91 -9.50 -9.49
CA ASP A 351 24.60 -8.85 -10.61
C ASP A 351 23.66 -7.92 -11.38
N LEU A 352 22.84 -7.16 -10.64
CA LEU A 352 21.82 -6.22 -11.14
C LEU A 352 20.78 -6.88 -12.07
N LYS A 353 20.44 -8.13 -11.85
CA LYS A 353 19.46 -8.88 -12.66
C LYS A 353 18.46 -9.62 -11.80
N LEU A 354 17.21 -9.68 -12.28
CA LEU A 354 16.19 -10.55 -11.71
C LEU A 354 16.67 -12.01 -11.75
N GLN A 355 16.56 -12.71 -10.62
CA GLN A 355 16.88 -14.12 -10.57
C GLN A 355 15.74 -14.95 -11.17
N VAL A 356 16.10 -15.86 -12.08
CA VAL A 356 15.18 -16.78 -12.74
C VAL A 356 15.74 -18.20 -12.74
N ASP A 357 14.87 -19.18 -12.73
CA ASP A 357 15.24 -20.59 -12.87
C ASP A 357 15.58 -20.97 -14.33
N ALA A 358 15.92 -22.23 -14.56
CA ALA A 358 16.27 -22.75 -15.89
C ALA A 358 15.09 -22.66 -16.91
N ALA A 359 13.85 -22.54 -16.44
CA ALA A 359 12.66 -22.35 -17.26
C ALA A 359 12.31 -20.86 -17.45
N GLY A 360 13.13 -19.93 -16.93
CA GLY A 360 12.93 -18.49 -17.01
C GLY A 360 11.88 -17.96 -16.04
N GLN A 361 11.48 -18.75 -15.02
CA GLN A 361 10.52 -18.28 -14.01
C GLN A 361 11.23 -17.51 -12.88
N PRO A 362 10.64 -16.43 -12.37
CA PRO A 362 11.22 -15.66 -11.28
C PRO A 362 11.45 -16.51 -10.03
N MET A 363 12.60 -16.34 -9.42
CA MET A 363 12.98 -17.00 -8.18
C MET A 363 13.01 -15.98 -7.04
N PRO A 364 11.95 -15.88 -6.23
CA PRO A 364 11.99 -15.02 -5.04
C PRO A 364 12.98 -15.57 -4.02
N MET A 365 13.66 -14.68 -3.30
CA MET A 365 14.53 -15.05 -2.18
C MET A 365 13.69 -15.47 -0.97
N PHE A 366 12.51 -14.88 -0.80
CA PHE A 366 11.60 -15.20 0.28
C PHE A 366 10.15 -15.08 -0.21
N THR A 367 9.29 -15.94 0.33
CA THR A 367 7.84 -15.91 0.06
C THR A 367 7.09 -16.13 1.37
N ARG A 368 6.06 -15.31 1.59
CA ARG A 368 5.16 -15.46 2.73
C ARG A 368 3.71 -15.24 2.31
N THR A 369 2.81 -16.05 2.87
CA THR A 369 1.35 -15.90 2.71
C THR A 369 0.70 -15.68 4.07
N VAL A 370 -0.07 -14.60 4.17
CA VAL A 370 -0.98 -14.32 5.30
C VAL A 370 -2.39 -14.69 4.84
N THR A 371 -3.17 -15.34 5.72
CA THR A 371 -4.55 -15.78 5.41
C THR A 371 -5.56 -15.17 6.38
N LYS A 372 -6.77 -14.90 5.88
CA LYS A 372 -7.97 -14.50 6.64
C LYS A 372 -9.08 -15.52 6.50
#